data_8028c3a7d1a971bd622958a4ff1b60d0
#
_entry.id   8028c3a7d1a971bd622958a4ff1b60d0
#
_cell.length_a   1.000
_cell.length_b   1.000
_cell.length_c   1.000
_cell.angle_alpha   90.00
_cell.angle_beta   90.00
_cell.angle_gamma   90.00
#
_symmetry.space_group_name_H-M   'P 1'
#
loop_
_entity.id
_entity.type
_entity.pdbx_description
1 polymer ?
#
loop_
_entity_poly.entity_id
_entity_poly.type
_entity_poly.pdbx_seq_one_letter_code
_entity_poly.pdbx_strand_id
1 'polypeptide(L)'
;MKAHRHRDIQKQRGHQDDPCNGEMELIDAEGDVWTFVCARCGAEFGIPAAQCDPRIAAMRRRVSSKIPDRFLGRRFDTDEHNKDALFGVKNWFDDKGDCMLPAPAICGAPGRGKSHLLAAICSRLINQRGMDVAFWDIRAWLRELQRFDDVGVCGLAWERAVNIEILALDDFGAERGSDWRHEQLAELIDRRYAAEKPILIASNWARSDWDQIVDARTCSRLRGMTFEVVLTGPDRR
;
A
#
# COMPACT_ATOMS: atom_id res chain seq x y z
N MET A 1 -20.28 8.08 -7.48
CA MET A 1 -19.07 8.08 -8.35
C MET A 1 -19.53 7.80 -9.78
N LYS A 2 -19.27 8.69 -10.76
CA LYS A 2 -19.68 8.42 -12.14
C LYS A 2 -18.61 7.53 -12.76
N ALA A 3 -18.87 6.21 -12.79
CA ALA A 3 -18.12 5.29 -13.61
C ALA A 3 -18.22 5.69 -15.08
N HIS A 4 -17.21 5.40 -15.88
CA HIS A 4 -17.30 5.55 -17.34
C HIS A 4 -18.53 4.82 -17.83
N ARG A 5 -19.30 5.45 -18.69
CA ARG A 5 -20.42 4.77 -19.33
C ARG A 5 -19.88 3.92 -20.46
N HIS A 6 -20.47 2.76 -20.68
CA HIS A 6 -20.14 1.83 -21.76
C HIS A 6 -19.98 2.55 -23.12
N ARG A 7 -20.85 3.53 -23.40
CA ARG A 7 -20.83 4.37 -24.58
C ARG A 7 -19.54 5.20 -24.76
N ASP A 8 -18.92 5.64 -23.67
CA ASP A 8 -17.70 6.46 -23.72
C ASP A 8 -16.48 5.60 -24.06
N ILE A 9 -16.44 4.36 -23.58
CA ILE A 9 -15.39 3.39 -23.88
C ILE A 9 -15.49 2.93 -25.34
N GLN A 10 -16.70 2.71 -25.85
CA GLN A 10 -16.92 2.32 -27.25
C GLN A 10 -16.59 3.43 -28.24
N LYS A 11 -16.88 4.69 -27.94
CA LYS A 11 -16.47 5.84 -28.75
C LYS A 11 -14.97 5.92 -28.92
N GLN A 12 -14.21 5.60 -27.88
CA GLN A 12 -12.74 5.57 -27.94
C GLN A 12 -12.22 4.42 -28.85
N ARG A 13 -13.00 3.37 -29.06
CA ARG A 13 -12.66 2.21 -29.91
C ARG A 13 -13.23 2.27 -31.34
N GLY A 14 -13.95 3.34 -31.70
CA GLY A 14 -14.54 3.47 -33.04
C GLY A 14 -15.78 2.61 -33.31
N HIS A 15 -16.38 2.01 -32.27
CA HIS A 15 -17.65 1.31 -32.37
C HIS A 15 -18.82 2.25 -32.09
N GLN A 16 -19.56 2.61 -33.13
CA GLN A 16 -20.64 3.62 -33.05
C GLN A 16 -22.04 3.07 -32.71
N ASP A 17 -22.26 1.74 -32.71
CA ASP A 17 -23.60 1.17 -32.81
C ASP A 17 -24.09 0.34 -31.62
N ASP A 18 -23.54 0.47 -30.42
CA ASP A 18 -24.07 -0.25 -29.27
C ASP A 18 -25.07 0.61 -28.48
N PRO A 19 -26.32 0.17 -28.34
CA PRO A 19 -27.36 0.92 -27.63
C PRO A 19 -27.19 0.85 -26.08
N CYS A 20 -26.20 0.12 -25.56
CA CYS A 20 -26.01 -0.04 -24.14
C CYS A 20 -25.35 1.21 -23.51
N ASN A 21 -26.02 1.79 -22.52
CA ASN A 21 -25.53 2.93 -21.73
C ASN A 21 -25.34 2.53 -20.24
N GLY A 22 -24.92 1.29 -19.98
CA GLY A 22 -24.66 0.76 -18.65
C GLY A 22 -23.41 1.36 -18.02
N GLU A 23 -23.37 1.39 -16.69
CA GLU A 23 -22.15 1.74 -15.95
C GLU A 23 -21.13 0.61 -16.07
N MET A 24 -19.86 1.00 -16.16
CA MET A 24 -18.76 0.05 -16.28
C MET A 24 -18.14 -0.17 -14.90
N GLU A 25 -18.02 -1.42 -14.52
CA GLU A 25 -17.33 -1.85 -13.30
C GLU A 25 -15.97 -2.46 -13.66
N LEU A 26 -14.92 -2.03 -12.95
CA LEU A 26 -13.59 -2.59 -13.11
C LEU A 26 -13.54 -3.95 -12.38
N ILE A 27 -13.32 -5.03 -13.11
CA ILE A 27 -13.25 -6.40 -12.57
C ILE A 27 -11.83 -6.95 -12.47
N ASP A 28 -10.96 -6.50 -13.36
CA ASP A 28 -9.55 -6.89 -13.34
C ASP A 28 -8.66 -5.71 -13.72
N ALA A 29 -7.56 -5.56 -13.02
CA ALA A 29 -6.65 -4.45 -13.16
C ALA A 29 -5.18 -4.90 -13.05
N GLU A 30 -4.89 -6.15 -13.39
CA GLU A 30 -3.53 -6.67 -13.45
C GLU A 30 -2.92 -6.47 -14.85
N GLY A 31 -1.65 -6.05 -14.88
CA GLY A 31 -0.92 -5.83 -16.12
C GLY A 31 -1.28 -4.54 -16.89
N ASP A 32 -0.95 -4.54 -18.18
CA ASP A 32 -1.08 -3.37 -19.06
C ASP A 32 -2.48 -3.18 -19.66
N VAL A 33 -3.39 -4.11 -19.45
CA VAL A 33 -4.77 -4.06 -19.93
C VAL A 33 -5.73 -4.25 -18.77
N TRP A 34 -6.62 -3.29 -18.58
CA TRP A 34 -7.64 -3.35 -17.53
C TRP A 34 -8.96 -3.84 -18.09
N THR A 35 -9.59 -4.77 -17.39
CA THR A 35 -10.85 -5.34 -17.82
C THR A 35 -12.01 -4.71 -17.06
N PHE A 36 -12.95 -4.17 -17.81
CA PHE A 36 -14.19 -3.60 -17.28
C PHE A 36 -15.36 -4.46 -17.74
N VAL A 37 -16.36 -4.64 -16.88
CA VAL A 37 -17.63 -5.27 -17.22
C VAL A 37 -18.76 -4.25 -17.18
N CYS A 38 -19.66 -4.30 -18.14
CA CYS A 38 -20.84 -3.47 -18.11
C CYS A 38 -21.89 -4.06 -17.17
N ALA A 39 -22.28 -3.35 -16.13
CA ALA A 39 -23.29 -3.77 -15.16
C ALA A 39 -24.67 -4.06 -15.77
N ARG A 40 -24.93 -3.54 -16.96
CA ARG A 40 -26.24 -3.72 -17.64
C ARG A 40 -26.30 -4.90 -18.60
N CYS A 41 -25.26 -5.12 -19.41
CA CYS A 41 -25.27 -6.15 -20.45
C CYS A 41 -24.21 -7.24 -20.25
N GLY A 42 -23.35 -7.14 -19.23
CA GLY A 42 -22.30 -8.11 -18.96
C GLY A 42 -21.14 -8.10 -19.96
N ALA A 43 -21.11 -7.18 -20.93
CA ALA A 43 -20.02 -7.13 -21.89
C ALA A 43 -18.70 -6.72 -21.23
N GLU A 44 -17.62 -7.44 -21.54
CA GLU A 44 -16.27 -7.19 -21.03
C GLU A 44 -15.44 -6.38 -22.03
N PHE A 45 -14.67 -5.44 -21.52
CA PHE A 45 -13.79 -4.58 -22.31
C PHE A 45 -12.42 -4.49 -21.68
N GLY A 46 -11.39 -4.88 -22.41
CA GLY A 46 -10.02 -4.62 -22.05
C GLY A 46 -9.58 -3.23 -22.54
N ILE A 47 -9.09 -2.36 -21.68
CA ILE A 47 -8.56 -1.03 -22.03
C ILE A 47 -7.09 -0.98 -21.61
N PRO A 48 -6.16 -0.58 -22.52
CA PRO A 48 -4.78 -0.36 -22.12
C PRO A 48 -4.68 0.61 -20.95
N ALA A 49 -3.89 0.26 -19.93
CA ALA A 49 -3.74 1.07 -18.73
C ALA A 49 -3.33 2.52 -19.05
N ALA A 50 -2.51 2.72 -20.09
CA ALA A 50 -2.07 4.04 -20.58
C ALA A 50 -3.20 4.90 -21.17
N GLN A 51 -4.34 4.31 -21.56
CA GLN A 51 -5.51 5.00 -22.11
C GLN A 51 -6.59 5.28 -21.07
N CYS A 52 -6.43 4.78 -19.86
CA CYS A 52 -7.40 5.00 -18.81
C CYS A 52 -7.31 6.41 -18.24
N ASP A 53 -8.47 6.99 -17.90
CA ASP A 53 -8.56 8.27 -17.19
C ASP A 53 -7.67 8.20 -15.93
N PRO A 54 -6.84 9.22 -15.65
CA PRO A 54 -6.01 9.29 -14.44
C PRO A 54 -6.79 9.04 -13.13
N ARG A 55 -8.08 9.37 -13.11
CA ARG A 55 -8.96 9.10 -11.97
C ARG A 55 -9.22 7.61 -11.78
N ILE A 56 -9.36 6.86 -12.86
CA ILE A 56 -9.55 5.40 -12.82
C ILE A 56 -8.23 4.76 -12.39
N ALA A 57 -7.09 5.25 -12.89
CA ALA A 57 -5.78 4.81 -12.46
C ALA A 57 -5.57 4.99 -10.95
N ALA A 58 -5.92 6.18 -10.42
CA ALA A 58 -5.85 6.46 -8.99
C ALA A 58 -6.82 5.56 -8.18
N MET A 59 -8.04 5.33 -8.69
CA MET A 59 -9.00 4.44 -8.05
C MET A 59 -8.49 2.99 -7.99
N ARG A 60 -7.92 2.48 -9.08
CA ARG A 60 -7.31 1.16 -9.11
C ARG A 60 -6.22 1.01 -8.05
N ARG A 61 -5.24 1.91 -8.05
CA ARG A 61 -4.16 1.88 -7.06
C ARG A 61 -4.71 1.88 -5.64
N ARG A 62 -5.80 2.60 -5.41
CA ARG A 62 -6.47 2.64 -4.12
C ARG A 62 -7.13 1.32 -3.76
N VAL A 63 -7.87 0.68 -4.66
CA VAL A 63 -8.49 -0.63 -4.44
C VAL A 63 -7.41 -1.70 -4.27
N SER A 64 -6.41 -1.72 -5.15
CA SER A 64 -5.32 -2.69 -5.09
C SER A 64 -4.40 -2.48 -3.89
N SER A 65 -4.36 -1.28 -3.30
CA SER A 65 -3.53 -0.98 -2.13
C SER A 65 -3.96 -1.71 -0.85
N LYS A 66 -5.20 -2.20 -0.78
CA LYS A 66 -5.80 -2.83 0.42
C LYS A 66 -5.79 -1.91 1.65
N ILE A 67 -5.75 -0.58 1.48
CA ILE A 67 -5.92 0.36 2.60
C ILE A 67 -7.32 0.18 3.18
N PRO A 68 -7.47 -0.12 4.50
CA PRO A 68 -8.77 -0.32 5.12
C PRO A 68 -9.69 0.89 4.96
N ASP A 69 -10.98 0.68 4.65
CA ASP A 69 -11.97 1.73 4.40
C ASP A 69 -12.09 2.75 5.54
N ARG A 70 -11.93 2.30 6.78
CA ARG A 70 -11.94 3.16 7.97
C ARG A 70 -10.87 4.26 7.96
N PHE A 71 -9.82 4.12 7.15
CA PHE A 71 -8.73 5.09 6.99
C PHE A 71 -8.87 5.95 5.73
N LEU A 72 -9.87 5.68 4.89
CA LEU A 72 -10.06 6.44 3.66
C LEU A 72 -10.43 7.90 3.95
N GLY A 73 -9.83 8.82 3.20
CA GLY A 73 -10.08 10.26 3.34
C GLY A 73 -9.39 10.93 4.54
N ARG A 74 -8.58 10.20 5.30
CA ARG A 74 -7.84 10.75 6.42
C ARG A 74 -6.65 11.59 5.95
N ARG A 75 -6.41 12.69 6.67
CA ARG A 75 -5.29 13.61 6.45
C ARG A 75 -4.39 13.59 7.68
N PHE A 76 -3.10 13.83 7.49
CA PHE A 76 -2.15 13.91 8.60
C PHE A 76 -1.75 15.35 8.97
N ASP A 77 -2.33 16.34 8.29
CA ASP A 77 -1.91 17.76 8.42
C ASP A 77 -2.42 18.45 9.71
N THR A 78 -3.25 17.79 10.51
CA THR A 78 -4.03 18.42 11.58
C THR A 78 -3.67 17.96 13.00
N ASP A 79 -2.61 17.18 13.18
CA ASP A 79 -2.24 16.66 14.50
C ASP A 79 -1.31 17.63 15.26
N GLU A 80 -1.90 18.42 16.15
CA GLU A 80 -1.15 19.41 16.94
C GLU A 80 -0.12 18.81 17.89
N HIS A 81 -0.34 17.57 18.38
CA HIS A 81 0.56 16.90 19.33
C HIS A 81 1.81 16.33 18.65
N ASN A 82 1.78 16.16 17.33
CA ASN A 82 2.85 15.52 16.59
C ASN A 82 3.38 16.40 15.44
N LYS A 83 3.35 17.72 15.60
CA LYS A 83 3.75 18.68 14.55
C LYS A 83 5.14 18.38 13.99
N ASP A 84 6.12 18.09 14.84
CA ASP A 84 7.49 17.82 14.41
C ASP A 84 7.60 16.50 13.64
N ALA A 85 6.90 15.45 14.12
CA ALA A 85 6.84 14.17 13.44
C ALA A 85 6.17 14.31 12.06
N LEU A 86 5.07 15.06 11.98
CA LEU A 86 4.37 15.34 10.74
C LEU A 86 5.17 16.23 9.79
N PHE A 87 5.93 17.20 10.33
CA PHE A 87 6.84 18.01 9.55
C PHE A 87 7.93 17.14 8.88
N GLY A 88 8.53 16.20 9.62
CA GLY A 88 9.49 15.25 9.07
C GLY A 88 8.91 14.40 7.93
N VAL A 89 7.67 13.90 8.10
CA VAL A 89 6.97 13.15 7.05
C VAL A 89 6.65 14.02 5.83
N LYS A 90 6.25 15.29 6.07
CA LYS A 90 5.94 16.22 4.99
C LYS A 90 7.20 16.55 4.18
N ASN A 91 8.30 16.86 4.84
CA ASN A 91 9.57 17.12 4.15
C ASN A 91 10.02 15.89 3.36
N TRP A 92 9.95 14.70 3.96
CA TRP A 92 10.25 13.46 3.24
C TRP A 92 9.40 13.32 1.99
N PHE A 93 8.11 13.62 2.06
CA PHE A 93 7.21 13.53 0.93
C PHE A 93 7.51 14.60 -0.13
N ASP A 94 7.79 15.84 0.26
CA ASP A 94 7.98 16.97 -0.64
C ASP A 94 9.38 16.96 -1.28
N ASP A 95 10.43 16.57 -0.53
CA ASP A 95 11.84 16.62 -0.96
C ASP A 95 12.28 15.38 -1.75
N LYS A 96 11.59 14.24 -1.59
CA LYS A 96 11.94 13.01 -2.30
C LYS A 96 11.31 12.99 -3.71
N GLY A 97 12.18 12.89 -4.72
CA GLY A 97 11.80 12.60 -6.09
C GLY A 97 11.32 11.15 -6.27
N ASP A 98 11.95 10.40 -7.14
CA ASP A 98 11.60 8.99 -7.38
C ASP A 98 12.14 8.04 -6.31
N CYS A 99 13.24 8.42 -5.62
CA CYS A 99 13.80 7.63 -4.54
C CYS A 99 13.16 7.99 -3.20
N MET A 100 12.32 7.11 -2.69
CA MET A 100 11.59 7.28 -1.41
C MET A 100 12.34 6.69 -0.20
N LEU A 101 13.68 6.56 -0.28
CA LEU A 101 14.53 6.10 0.82
C LEU A 101 15.33 7.24 1.46
N PRO A 102 15.56 7.23 2.78
CA PRO A 102 14.92 6.34 3.75
C PRO A 102 13.43 6.66 3.92
N ALA A 103 12.60 5.64 4.19
CA ALA A 103 11.16 5.74 4.35
C ALA A 103 10.76 5.94 5.83
N PRO A 104 9.57 6.49 6.14
CA PRO A 104 9.14 6.70 7.52
C PRO A 104 8.82 5.39 8.25
N ALA A 105 9.37 5.24 9.45
CA ALA A 105 9.02 4.23 10.44
C ALA A 105 8.26 4.91 11.59
N ILE A 106 6.95 4.72 11.63
CA ILE A 106 6.05 5.37 12.57
C ILE A 106 5.98 4.52 13.85
N CYS A 107 6.59 5.03 14.92
CA CYS A 107 6.71 4.36 16.20
C CYS A 107 5.86 5.04 17.28
N GLY A 108 5.44 4.31 18.31
CA GLY A 108 4.74 4.88 19.45
C GLY A 108 3.74 3.91 20.09
N ALA A 109 3.24 4.27 21.27
CA ALA A 109 2.31 3.45 22.03
C ALA A 109 1.01 3.14 21.24
N PRO A 110 0.27 2.09 21.61
CA PRO A 110 -1.05 1.81 21.04
C PRO A 110 -1.99 3.03 21.16
N GLY A 111 -2.91 3.20 20.17
CA GLY A 111 -3.89 4.29 20.16
C GLY A 111 -3.35 5.66 19.70
N ARG A 112 -2.08 5.80 19.37
CA ARG A 112 -1.47 7.07 18.95
C ARG A 112 -1.71 7.49 17.50
N GLY A 113 -2.44 6.69 16.72
CA GLY A 113 -2.79 7.01 15.33
C GLY A 113 -1.76 6.56 14.29
N LYS A 114 -0.86 5.62 14.61
CA LYS A 114 0.18 5.13 13.70
C LYS A 114 -0.38 4.57 12.39
N SER A 115 -1.30 3.61 12.47
CA SER A 115 -1.97 3.02 11.29
C SER A 115 -2.71 4.07 10.47
N HIS A 116 -3.28 5.07 11.14
CA HIS A 116 -3.94 6.20 10.53
C HIS A 116 -2.96 7.06 9.72
N LEU A 117 -1.84 7.43 10.32
CA LEU A 117 -0.79 8.20 9.65
C LEU A 117 -0.20 7.40 8.48
N LEU A 118 0.10 6.11 8.68
CA LEU A 118 0.59 5.23 7.62
C LEU A 118 -0.37 5.19 6.43
N ALA A 119 -1.66 4.99 6.68
CA ALA A 119 -2.69 4.97 5.63
C ALA A 119 -2.86 6.33 4.94
N ALA A 120 -2.73 7.44 5.68
CA ALA A 120 -2.79 8.79 5.11
C ALA A 120 -1.60 9.06 4.19
N ILE A 121 -0.38 8.62 4.56
CA ILE A 121 0.82 8.69 3.70
C ILE A 121 0.59 7.87 2.42
N CYS A 122 0.16 6.62 2.55
CA CYS A 122 -0.13 5.75 1.42
C CYS A 122 -1.17 6.37 0.47
N SER A 123 -2.25 6.91 1.01
CA SER A 123 -3.29 7.58 0.22
C SER A 123 -2.74 8.80 -0.53
N ARG A 124 -1.82 9.56 0.08
CA ARG A 124 -1.19 10.71 -0.54
C ARG A 124 -0.23 10.31 -1.66
N LEU A 125 0.57 9.24 -1.46
CA LEU A 125 1.46 8.67 -2.47
C LEU A 125 0.65 8.22 -3.70
N ILE A 126 -0.47 7.53 -3.50
CA ILE A 126 -1.37 7.09 -4.58
C ILE A 126 -1.96 8.29 -5.33
N ASN A 127 -2.53 9.26 -4.59
CA ASN A 127 -3.32 10.34 -5.20
C ASN A 127 -2.48 11.46 -5.80
N GLN A 128 -1.33 11.78 -5.19
CA GLN A 128 -0.49 12.92 -5.60
C GLN A 128 0.74 12.52 -6.41
N ARG A 129 1.31 11.34 -6.13
CA ARG A 129 2.49 10.82 -6.83
C ARG A 129 2.17 9.73 -7.85
N GLY A 130 0.95 9.19 -7.83
CA GLY A 130 0.54 8.11 -8.73
C GLY A 130 1.29 6.78 -8.48
N MET A 131 1.85 6.59 -7.28
CA MET A 131 2.65 5.41 -6.95
C MET A 131 1.76 4.20 -6.65
N ASP A 132 2.25 3.01 -6.98
CA ASP A 132 1.62 1.76 -6.59
C ASP A 132 2.04 1.39 -5.16
N VAL A 133 1.04 1.24 -4.28
CA VAL A 133 1.22 1.00 -2.84
C VAL A 133 0.50 -0.27 -2.44
N ALA A 134 1.13 -1.11 -1.62
CA ALA A 134 0.45 -2.17 -0.89
C ALA A 134 0.47 -1.86 0.61
N PHE A 135 -0.71 -1.87 1.24
CA PHE A 135 -0.88 -1.67 2.68
C PHE A 135 -1.31 -3.00 3.31
N TRP A 136 -0.51 -3.53 4.21
CA TRP A 136 -0.76 -4.81 4.84
C TRP A 136 -0.60 -4.76 6.35
N ASP A 137 -1.57 -5.34 7.07
CA ASP A 137 -1.38 -5.83 8.43
C ASP A 137 -0.44 -7.04 8.34
N ILE A 138 0.72 -6.97 8.97
CA ILE A 138 1.76 -7.99 8.84
C ILE A 138 1.29 -9.37 9.27
N ARG A 139 0.45 -9.47 10.30
CA ARG A 139 -0.08 -10.74 10.78
C ARG A 139 -1.08 -11.35 9.81
N ALA A 140 -1.91 -10.50 9.18
CA ALA A 140 -2.87 -10.94 8.18
C ALA A 140 -2.14 -11.44 6.92
N TRP A 141 -1.12 -10.72 6.48
CA TRP A 141 -0.29 -11.10 5.35
C TRP A 141 0.45 -12.43 5.59
N LEU A 142 1.12 -12.60 6.72
CA LEU A 142 1.80 -13.86 7.06
C LEU A 142 0.85 -15.05 7.16
N ARG A 143 -0.39 -14.84 7.65
CA ARG A 143 -1.42 -15.90 7.64
C ARG A 143 -1.89 -16.22 6.22
N GLU A 144 -1.99 -15.24 5.35
CA GLU A 144 -2.34 -15.44 3.95
C GLU A 144 -1.26 -16.27 3.26
N LEU A 145 0.01 -15.95 3.42
CA LEU A 145 1.13 -16.72 2.89
C LEU A 145 1.10 -18.18 3.38
N GLN A 146 0.91 -18.41 4.67
CA GLN A 146 0.88 -19.75 5.25
C GLN A 146 -0.27 -20.61 4.71
N ARG A 147 -1.45 -20.02 4.47
CA ARG A 147 -2.60 -20.71 3.87
C ARG A 147 -2.36 -21.14 2.43
N PHE A 148 -1.63 -20.36 1.69
CA PHE A 148 -1.38 -20.61 0.27
C PHE A 148 -0.16 -21.51 0.04
N ASP A 149 0.74 -21.63 1.00
CA ASP A 149 1.85 -22.58 0.98
C ASP A 149 1.34 -24.02 0.93
N ASP A 150 0.26 -24.30 1.65
CA ASP A 150 -0.44 -25.60 1.63
C ASP A 150 -1.11 -25.92 0.27
N VAL A 151 -1.30 -24.94 -0.62
CA VAL A 151 -2.03 -25.07 -1.89
C VAL A 151 -1.15 -24.74 -3.11
N GLY A 152 0.09 -24.33 -2.92
CA GLY A 152 1.02 -23.99 -4.02
C GLY A 152 0.73 -22.65 -4.75
N VAL A 153 -0.12 -21.80 -4.20
CA VAL A 153 -0.54 -20.49 -4.77
C VAL A 153 0.13 -19.30 -4.06
N CYS A 154 1.05 -19.55 -3.15
CA CYS A 154 1.77 -18.55 -2.34
C CYS A 154 2.49 -17.47 -3.18
N GLY A 155 2.80 -17.76 -4.46
CA GLY A 155 3.63 -16.92 -5.29
C GLY A 155 3.12 -15.50 -5.52
N LEU A 156 1.82 -15.28 -5.76
CA LEU A 156 1.31 -13.96 -6.17
C LEU A 156 1.36 -12.91 -5.06
N ALA A 157 0.95 -13.26 -3.84
CA ALA A 157 0.98 -12.33 -2.71
C ALA A 157 2.43 -11.99 -2.31
N TRP A 158 3.31 -12.98 -2.37
CA TRP A 158 4.74 -12.82 -2.13
C TRP A 158 5.39 -11.93 -3.20
N GLU A 159 5.23 -12.28 -4.48
CA GLU A 159 5.77 -11.51 -5.59
C GLU A 159 5.28 -10.07 -5.58
N ARG A 160 4.01 -9.86 -5.22
CA ARG A 160 3.49 -8.52 -5.05
C ARG A 160 4.20 -7.76 -3.92
N ALA A 161 4.44 -8.38 -2.75
CA ALA A 161 5.15 -7.75 -1.64
C ALA A 161 6.58 -7.34 -2.01
N VAL A 162 7.25 -8.21 -2.75
CA VAL A 162 8.63 -7.96 -3.21
C VAL A 162 8.67 -6.86 -4.27
N ASN A 163 7.71 -6.87 -5.21
CA ASN A 163 7.82 -6.08 -6.44
C ASN A 163 7.09 -4.74 -6.41
N ILE A 164 6.08 -4.54 -5.56
CA ILE A 164 5.35 -3.26 -5.47
C ILE A 164 6.31 -2.08 -5.23
N GLU A 165 6.01 -0.90 -5.76
CA GLU A 165 6.84 0.29 -5.56
C GLU A 165 6.98 0.61 -4.08
N ILE A 166 5.88 0.76 -3.37
CA ILE A 166 5.84 1.09 -1.94
C ILE A 166 5.13 -0.02 -1.18
N LEU A 167 5.79 -0.58 -0.18
CA LEU A 167 5.19 -1.51 0.77
C LEU A 167 4.97 -0.80 2.11
N ALA A 168 3.76 -0.85 2.62
CA ALA A 168 3.40 -0.36 3.95
C ALA A 168 3.03 -1.54 4.85
N LEU A 169 3.77 -1.73 5.93
CA LEU A 169 3.56 -2.77 6.94
C LEU A 169 3.00 -2.15 8.21
N ASP A 170 1.75 -2.49 8.52
CA ASP A 170 1.10 -2.09 9.76
C ASP A 170 1.26 -3.16 10.85
N ASP A 171 1.31 -2.73 12.10
CA ASP A 171 1.50 -3.57 13.30
C ASP A 171 2.81 -4.39 13.31
N PHE A 172 3.89 -3.84 12.74
CA PHE A 172 5.22 -4.47 12.75
C PHE A 172 5.68 -4.75 14.20
N GLY A 173 6.15 -6.00 14.46
CA GLY A 173 6.52 -6.48 15.78
C GLY A 173 5.35 -7.01 16.61
N ALA A 174 4.14 -7.08 16.04
CA ALA A 174 3.00 -7.75 16.67
C ALA A 174 2.89 -9.22 16.26
N GLU A 175 3.70 -9.67 15.31
CA GLU A 175 3.81 -11.06 14.90
C GLU A 175 4.51 -11.87 15.99
N ARG A 176 3.74 -12.58 16.79
CA ARG A 176 4.27 -13.66 17.63
C ARG A 176 4.27 -14.93 16.78
N GLY A 177 5.41 -15.54 16.56
CA GLY A 177 5.33 -16.68 15.71
C GLY A 177 6.55 -17.56 15.60
N SER A 178 6.39 -18.55 14.75
CA SER A 178 7.36 -19.55 14.39
C SER A 178 8.55 -18.94 13.65
N ASP A 179 9.66 -19.64 13.65
CA ASP A 179 10.88 -19.33 12.90
C ASP A 179 10.57 -19.05 11.42
N TRP A 180 9.61 -19.79 10.85
CA TRP A 180 9.12 -19.59 9.49
C TRP A 180 8.66 -18.14 9.20
N ARG A 181 7.91 -17.53 10.13
CA ARG A 181 7.44 -16.13 9.95
C ARG A 181 8.58 -15.12 9.96
N HIS A 182 9.55 -15.35 10.83
CA HIS A 182 10.75 -14.52 10.89
C HIS A 182 11.58 -14.67 9.61
N GLU A 183 11.71 -15.89 9.09
CA GLU A 183 12.40 -16.15 7.82
C GLU A 183 11.72 -15.46 6.65
N GLN A 184 10.38 -15.55 6.53
CA GLN A 184 9.63 -14.87 5.47
C GLN A 184 9.81 -13.36 5.53
N LEU A 185 9.74 -12.79 6.73
CA LEU A 185 9.93 -11.36 6.93
C LEU A 185 11.35 -10.91 6.59
N ALA A 186 12.35 -11.66 7.04
CA ALA A 186 13.75 -11.40 6.76
C ALA A 186 14.03 -11.45 5.24
N GLU A 187 13.53 -12.47 4.55
CA GLU A 187 13.70 -12.58 3.09
C GLU A 187 13.00 -11.44 2.34
N LEU A 188 11.80 -11.04 2.73
CA LEU A 188 11.11 -9.90 2.14
C LEU A 188 11.93 -8.62 2.27
N ILE A 189 12.43 -8.36 3.48
CA ILE A 189 13.25 -7.18 3.76
C ILE A 189 14.54 -7.22 2.97
N ASP A 190 15.19 -8.38 2.88
CA ASP A 190 16.41 -8.58 2.13
C ASP A 190 16.24 -8.28 0.64
N ARG A 191 15.17 -8.80 0.03
CA ARG A 191 14.87 -8.56 -1.39
C ARG A 191 14.55 -7.09 -1.66
N ARG A 192 13.77 -6.45 -0.80
CA ARG A 192 13.43 -5.04 -0.98
C ARG A 192 14.63 -4.13 -0.73
N TYR A 193 15.48 -4.46 0.24
CA TYR A 193 16.74 -3.76 0.48
C TYR A 193 17.66 -3.82 -0.74
N ALA A 194 17.84 -5.01 -1.32
CA ALA A 194 18.67 -5.20 -2.51
C ALA A 194 18.13 -4.48 -3.75
N ALA A 195 16.79 -4.31 -3.84
CA ALA A 195 16.12 -3.61 -4.92
C ALA A 195 15.90 -2.10 -4.64
N GLU A 196 16.39 -1.58 -3.51
CA GLU A 196 16.19 -0.19 -3.06
C GLU A 196 14.69 0.23 -3.01
N LYS A 197 13.80 -0.73 -2.71
CA LYS A 197 12.36 -0.49 -2.65
C LYS A 197 11.91 -0.11 -1.24
N PRO A 198 11.25 1.04 -1.05
CA PRO A 198 10.86 1.55 0.25
C PRO A 198 9.90 0.64 1.01
N ILE A 199 10.10 0.54 2.33
CA ILE A 199 9.16 -0.08 3.27
C ILE A 199 8.76 0.98 4.30
N LEU A 200 7.48 1.37 4.31
CA LEU A 200 6.89 2.18 5.36
C LEU A 200 6.43 1.27 6.49
N ILE A 201 6.67 1.66 7.73
CA ILE A 201 6.40 0.81 8.88
C ILE A 201 5.56 1.58 9.91
N ALA A 202 4.55 0.90 10.50
CA ALA A 202 3.95 1.32 11.76
C ALA A 202 4.18 0.24 12.82
N SER A 203 4.75 0.64 13.97
CA SER A 203 5.14 -0.27 15.04
C SER A 203 4.79 0.27 16.43
N ASN A 204 4.43 -0.62 17.34
CA ASN A 204 4.32 -0.29 18.76
C ASN A 204 5.68 -0.28 19.48
N TRP A 205 6.71 -0.76 18.82
CA TRP A 205 8.07 -0.79 19.32
C TRP A 205 8.84 0.45 18.85
N ALA A 206 9.75 0.96 19.70
CA ALA A 206 10.72 1.94 19.26
C ALA A 206 11.67 1.32 18.24
N ARG A 207 12.15 2.10 17.30
CA ARG A 207 13.08 1.62 16.26
C ARG A 207 14.38 1.07 16.86
N SER A 208 14.79 1.57 18.04
CA SER A 208 15.93 1.06 18.80
C SER A 208 15.77 -0.40 19.24
N ASP A 209 14.52 -0.85 19.44
CA ASP A 209 14.21 -2.16 20.05
C ASP A 209 13.85 -3.24 19.02
N TRP A 210 14.01 -2.94 17.74
CA TRP A 210 13.69 -3.88 16.65
C TRP A 210 14.59 -5.12 16.59
N ASP A 211 15.75 -5.09 17.25
CA ASP A 211 16.62 -6.26 17.46
C ASP A 211 15.98 -7.34 18.36
N GLN A 212 14.91 -6.99 19.08
CA GLN A 212 14.09 -7.94 19.83
C GLN A 212 12.98 -8.60 18.97
N ILE A 213 12.77 -8.10 17.75
CA ILE A 213 11.69 -8.54 16.85
C ILE A 213 12.25 -9.34 15.68
N VAL A 214 13.36 -8.89 15.09
CA VAL A 214 14.02 -9.49 13.93
C VAL A 214 15.50 -9.69 14.23
N ASP A 215 16.15 -10.56 13.45
CA ASP A 215 17.61 -10.78 13.58
C ASP A 215 18.43 -9.50 13.30
N ALA A 216 19.66 -9.49 13.78
CA ALA A 216 20.55 -8.32 13.72
C ALA A 216 20.80 -7.82 12.28
N ARG A 217 20.87 -8.73 11.29
CA ARG A 217 21.07 -8.38 9.88
C ARG A 217 19.85 -7.68 9.32
N THR A 218 18.68 -8.23 9.51
CA THR A 218 17.37 -7.66 9.10
C THR A 218 17.13 -6.32 9.78
N CYS A 219 17.41 -6.22 11.09
CA CYS A 219 17.32 -4.97 11.84
C CYS A 219 18.23 -3.87 11.26
N SER A 220 19.49 -4.21 10.95
CA SER A 220 20.44 -3.26 10.35
C SER A 220 19.93 -2.70 9.01
N ARG A 221 19.39 -3.59 8.15
CA ARG A 221 18.81 -3.18 6.86
C ARG A 221 17.60 -2.28 7.01
N LEU A 222 16.65 -2.65 7.87
CA LEU A 222 15.50 -1.82 8.17
C LEU A 222 15.91 -0.45 8.70
N ARG A 223 16.90 -0.39 9.59
CA ARG A 223 17.44 0.88 10.09
C ARG A 223 18.10 1.71 8.98
N GLY A 224 18.75 1.08 8.02
CA GLY A 224 19.30 1.77 6.85
C GLY A 224 18.23 2.31 5.89
N MET A 225 17.11 1.59 5.76
CA MET A 225 16.01 1.93 4.86
C MET A 225 14.99 2.91 5.45
N THR A 226 15.05 3.19 6.76
CA THR A 226 13.99 3.94 7.45
C THR A 226 14.54 5.06 8.32
N PHE A 227 13.72 6.10 8.53
CA PHE A 227 13.90 7.07 9.60
C PHE A 227 12.74 7.01 10.59
N GLU A 228 13.00 7.33 11.84
CA GLU A 228 12.01 7.21 12.90
C GLU A 228 11.07 8.43 12.93
N VAL A 229 9.77 8.14 13.08
CA VAL A 229 8.69 9.10 13.28
C VAL A 229 7.96 8.71 14.56
N VAL A 230 8.23 9.39 15.67
CA VAL A 230 7.64 9.02 16.97
C VAL A 230 6.33 9.77 17.18
N LEU A 231 5.23 9.03 17.36
CA LEU A 231 3.94 9.60 17.73
C LEU A 231 3.74 9.57 19.25
N THR A 232 3.44 10.74 19.79
CA THR A 232 3.17 10.98 21.22
C THR A 232 1.71 11.42 21.43
N GLY A 233 1.33 11.77 22.67
CA GLY A 233 -0.01 12.31 22.97
C GLY A 233 -0.95 11.29 23.61
N PRO A 234 -2.26 11.58 23.77
CA PRO A 234 -3.26 10.71 24.38
C PRO A 234 -3.67 9.54 23.46
N ASP A 235 -4.28 8.49 24.04
CA ASP A 235 -4.95 7.44 23.26
C ASP A 235 -6.17 8.06 22.54
N ARG A 236 -6.32 7.79 21.26
CA ARG A 236 -7.34 8.35 20.35
C ARG A 236 -8.43 7.36 19.95
N ARG A 237 -8.49 6.23 20.64
CA ARG A 237 -9.51 5.20 20.44
C ARG A 237 -10.76 5.50 21.23
#